data_5f6161d05780b9b0ae4b30444094ba45
#
_entry.id   5f6161d05780b9b0ae4b30444094ba45
#
_cell.length_a   1.000
_cell.length_b   1.000
_cell.length_c   1.000
_cell.angle_alpha   90.00
_cell.angle_beta   90.00
_cell.angle_gamma   90.00
#
_symmetry.space_group_name_H-M   'P 1'
#
loop_
_entity.id
_entity.type
_entity.pdbx_description
1 polymer ?
#
loop_
_entity_poly.entity_id
_entity_poly.type
_entity_poly.pdbx_seq_one_letter_code
_entity_poly.pdbx_strand_id
1 'polypeptide(L)'
;MDIKIFIGSEFKSQFKRLAKKYVSLKKDLLAFQQELLDNPELGTELFPNVRKARIAIAAKGKGKRGGGRIITYRVDKQTDDSCEITLLTIYDKSEIQSVSNNFIKYLLSQL
;
A
#
# COMPACT_ATOMS: atom_id res chain seq x y z
N MET A 1 -16.74 7.21 -8.95
CA MET A 1 -15.47 7.89 -8.69
C MET A 1 -14.36 7.24 -9.49
N ASP A 2 -13.54 8.04 -10.15
CA ASP A 2 -12.40 7.55 -10.91
C ASP A 2 -11.16 7.55 -10.02
N ILE A 3 -10.50 6.40 -9.88
CA ILE A 3 -9.35 6.23 -8.98
C ILE A 3 -8.13 5.89 -9.81
N LYS A 4 -7.07 6.70 -9.66
CA LYS A 4 -5.76 6.43 -10.26
C LYS A 4 -4.80 6.00 -9.18
N ILE A 5 -4.10 4.89 -9.42
CA ILE A 5 -3.14 4.33 -8.46
C ILE A 5 -1.74 4.58 -9.00
N PHE A 6 -0.89 5.22 -8.17
CA PHE A 6 0.50 5.49 -8.49
C PHE A 6 1.41 4.67 -7.58
N ILE A 7 2.56 4.31 -8.11
CA ILE A 7 3.55 3.51 -7.39
C ILE A 7 4.72 4.41 -7.01
N GLY A 8 4.92 4.61 -5.70
CA GLY A 8 6.06 5.38 -5.21
C GLY A 8 7.38 4.62 -5.39
N SER A 9 8.49 5.35 -5.40
CA SER A 9 9.81 4.75 -5.62
C SER A 9 10.21 3.78 -4.50
N GLU A 10 9.91 4.13 -3.25
CA GLU A 10 10.18 3.25 -2.11
C GLU A 10 9.34 1.96 -2.20
N PHE A 11 8.05 2.10 -2.55
CA PHE A 11 7.19 0.93 -2.76
C PHE A 11 7.79 0.00 -3.82
N LYS A 12 8.19 0.57 -4.95
CA LYS A 12 8.74 -0.20 -6.07
C LYS A 12 9.97 -0.99 -5.63
N SER A 13 10.85 -0.35 -4.88
CA SER A 13 12.09 -0.98 -4.38
C SER A 13 11.78 -2.14 -3.43
N GLN A 14 10.91 -1.92 -2.44
CA GLN A 14 10.55 -2.94 -1.47
C GLN A 14 9.74 -4.08 -2.12
N PHE A 15 8.85 -3.73 -3.03
CA PHE A 15 8.07 -4.74 -3.76
C PHE A 15 8.98 -5.67 -4.55
N LYS A 16 9.96 -5.11 -5.26
CA LYS A 16 10.90 -5.90 -6.05
C LYS A 16 11.68 -6.88 -5.17
N ARG A 17 12.11 -6.43 -3.99
CA ARG A 17 12.80 -7.29 -3.01
C ARG A 17 11.90 -8.39 -2.50
N LEU A 18 10.69 -8.06 -2.10
CA LEU A 18 9.74 -9.03 -1.54
C LEU A 18 9.22 -10.01 -2.59
N ALA A 19 9.07 -9.59 -3.83
CA ALA A 19 8.60 -10.45 -4.91
C ALA A 19 9.58 -11.58 -5.22
N LYS A 20 10.86 -11.38 -4.93
CA LYS A 20 11.86 -12.46 -5.04
C LYS A 20 11.67 -13.52 -3.95
N LYS A 21 11.18 -13.10 -2.78
CA LYS A 21 10.94 -13.99 -1.64
C LYS A 21 9.59 -14.69 -1.74
N TYR A 22 8.58 -14.00 -2.22
CA TYR A 22 7.21 -14.51 -2.30
C TYR A 22 6.72 -14.50 -3.74
N VAL A 23 6.64 -15.69 -4.35
CA VAL A 23 6.26 -15.83 -5.78
C VAL A 23 4.84 -15.36 -6.08
N SER A 24 3.96 -15.33 -5.06
CA SER A 24 2.57 -14.90 -5.24
C SER A 24 2.40 -13.38 -5.23
N LEU A 25 3.45 -12.61 -4.90
CA LEU A 25 3.26 -11.20 -4.55
C LEU A 25 2.69 -10.35 -5.69
N LYS A 26 3.02 -10.65 -6.94
CA LYS A 26 2.44 -9.94 -8.09
C LYS A 26 0.93 -10.13 -8.15
N LYS A 27 0.44 -11.35 -7.96
CA LYS A 27 -0.99 -11.65 -7.92
C LYS A 27 -1.63 -11.02 -6.69
N ASP A 28 -0.95 -11.07 -5.56
CA ASP A 28 -1.43 -10.48 -4.32
C ASP A 28 -1.62 -8.97 -4.47
N LEU A 29 -0.70 -8.30 -5.16
CA LEU A 29 -0.82 -6.87 -5.42
C LEU A 29 -2.01 -6.56 -6.33
N LEU A 30 -2.25 -7.37 -7.37
CA LEU A 30 -3.41 -7.17 -8.24
C LEU A 30 -4.71 -7.28 -7.44
N ALA A 31 -4.81 -8.27 -6.56
CA ALA A 31 -5.98 -8.42 -5.69
C ALA A 31 -6.13 -7.22 -4.75
N PHE A 32 -5.02 -6.74 -4.17
CA PHE A 32 -5.02 -5.57 -3.32
C PHE A 32 -5.48 -4.31 -4.07
N GLN A 33 -4.99 -4.11 -5.28
CA GLN A 33 -5.39 -2.97 -6.10
C GLN A 33 -6.89 -3.01 -6.40
N GLN A 34 -7.45 -4.20 -6.64
CA GLN A 34 -8.88 -4.33 -6.87
C GLN A 34 -9.67 -3.98 -5.62
N GLU A 35 -9.22 -4.42 -4.45
CA GLU A 35 -9.84 -4.02 -3.18
C GLU A 35 -9.81 -2.51 -3.00
N LEU A 36 -8.69 -1.87 -3.34
CA LEU A 36 -8.52 -0.44 -3.20
C LEU A 36 -9.44 0.33 -4.16
N LEU A 37 -9.62 -0.17 -5.38
CA LEU A 37 -10.55 0.42 -6.34
C LEU A 37 -11.99 0.32 -5.85
N ASP A 38 -12.34 -0.77 -5.17
CA ASP A 38 -13.68 -0.96 -4.61
C ASP A 38 -13.88 -0.13 -3.33
N ASN A 39 -12.80 0.14 -2.60
CA ASN A 39 -12.85 0.90 -1.35
C ASN A 39 -11.59 1.77 -1.19
N PRO A 40 -11.63 3.04 -1.65
CA PRO A 40 -10.46 3.92 -1.54
C PRO A 40 -10.08 4.28 -0.10
N GLU A 41 -10.93 3.95 0.88
CA GLU A 41 -10.64 4.13 2.31
C GLU A 41 -10.13 2.84 2.97
N LEU A 42 -9.68 1.88 2.18
CA LEU A 42 -9.16 0.61 2.68
C LEU A 42 -8.03 0.83 3.69
N GLY A 43 -8.13 0.17 4.84
CA GLY A 43 -7.11 0.23 5.87
C GLY A 43 -7.45 1.18 7.01
N THR A 44 -6.49 1.36 7.89
CA THR A 44 -6.60 2.21 9.08
C THR A 44 -5.91 3.54 8.83
N GLU A 45 -6.62 4.64 9.07
CA GLU A 45 -6.02 5.97 8.93
C GLU A 45 -4.99 6.19 10.03
N LEU A 46 -3.77 6.56 9.63
CA LEU A 46 -2.68 6.90 10.55
C LEU A 46 -2.65 8.39 10.84
N PHE A 47 -2.83 9.20 9.82
CA PHE A 47 -3.01 10.64 9.88
C PHE A 47 -3.67 11.07 8.57
N PRO A 48 -4.09 12.34 8.41
CA PRO A 48 -4.96 12.71 7.28
C PRO A 48 -4.46 12.23 5.93
N ASN A 49 -5.32 11.49 5.22
CA ASN A 49 -5.11 10.95 3.89
C ASN A 49 -4.07 9.83 3.78
N VAL A 50 -3.53 9.38 4.91
CA VAL A 50 -2.52 8.29 4.95
C VAL A 50 -3.10 7.11 5.69
N ARG A 51 -3.09 5.95 5.04
CA ARG A 51 -3.67 4.72 5.61
C ARG A 51 -2.68 3.58 5.56
N LYS A 52 -2.85 2.67 6.49
CA LYS A 52 -2.11 1.40 6.54
C LYS A 52 -3.10 0.28 6.25
N ALA A 53 -2.92 -0.40 5.13
CA ALA A 53 -3.81 -1.47 4.70
C ALA A 53 -3.08 -2.81 4.71
N ARG A 54 -3.82 -3.87 4.99
CA ARG A 54 -3.31 -5.24 4.98
C ARG A 54 -3.33 -5.78 3.57
N ILE A 55 -2.29 -6.53 3.22
CA ILE A 55 -2.25 -7.31 1.99
C ILE A 55 -1.99 -8.77 2.34
N ALA A 56 -2.82 -9.67 1.83
CA ALA A 56 -2.56 -11.09 1.95
C ALA A 56 -1.41 -11.46 1.01
N ILE A 57 -0.46 -12.22 1.52
CA ILE A 57 0.63 -12.78 0.71
C ILE A 57 0.40 -14.29 0.68
N ALA A 58 -0.19 -14.79 -0.41
CA ALA A 58 -0.64 -16.17 -0.50
C ALA A 58 0.49 -17.17 -0.23
N ALA A 59 1.69 -16.86 -0.68
CA ALA A 59 2.86 -17.72 -0.46
C ALA A 59 3.21 -17.91 1.01
N LYS A 60 2.77 -17.00 1.90
CA LYS A 60 2.97 -17.16 3.35
C LYS A 60 1.93 -18.09 4.00
N GLY A 61 0.75 -18.21 3.39
CA GLY A 61 -0.32 -19.05 3.91
C GLY A 61 -0.97 -18.53 5.19
N LYS A 62 -0.84 -17.24 5.51
CA LYS A 62 -1.29 -16.66 6.79
C LYS A 62 -2.40 -15.63 6.62
N GLY A 63 -2.99 -15.51 5.42
CA GLY A 63 -4.03 -14.54 5.13
C GLY A 63 -3.53 -13.10 5.28
N LYS A 64 -4.48 -12.14 5.35
CA LYS A 64 -4.15 -10.71 5.45
C LYS A 64 -3.45 -10.37 6.76
N ARG A 65 -3.85 -11.01 7.85
CA ARG A 65 -3.33 -10.72 9.18
C ARG A 65 -1.83 -10.99 9.28
N GLY A 66 -1.38 -12.09 8.71
CA GLY A 66 0.02 -12.49 8.74
C GLY A 66 0.79 -12.14 7.47
N GLY A 67 0.20 -11.40 6.55
CA GLY A 67 0.83 -11.03 5.29
C GLY A 67 1.73 -9.82 5.42
N GLY A 68 1.44 -8.80 4.62
CA GLY A 68 2.17 -7.53 4.62
C GLY A 68 1.27 -6.35 4.90
N ARG A 69 1.89 -5.18 4.84
CA ARG A 69 1.19 -3.91 4.98
C ARG A 69 1.62 -2.98 3.86
N ILE A 70 0.66 -2.19 3.36
CA ILE A 70 0.91 -1.16 2.36
C ILE A 70 0.46 0.17 2.94
N ILE A 71 1.32 1.18 2.83
CA ILE A 71 0.99 2.54 3.24
C ILE A 71 0.54 3.29 1.99
N THR A 72 -0.65 3.89 2.06
CA THR A 72 -1.26 4.62 0.94
C THR A 72 -1.42 6.09 1.29
N TYR A 73 -1.36 6.94 0.27
CA TYR A 73 -1.62 8.38 0.39
C TYR A 73 -2.63 8.79 -0.68
N ARG A 74 -3.74 9.41 -0.26
CA ARG A 74 -4.85 9.76 -1.14
C ARG A 74 -4.96 11.26 -1.31
N VAL A 75 -5.13 11.69 -2.55
CA VAL A 75 -5.42 13.08 -2.89
C VAL A 75 -6.72 13.11 -3.71
N ASP A 76 -7.72 13.81 -3.21
CA ASP A 76 -8.98 13.98 -3.93
C ASP A 76 -8.87 15.18 -4.86
N LYS A 77 -9.38 15.02 -6.08
CA LYS A 77 -9.46 16.12 -7.05
C LYS A 77 -10.78 16.86 -6.87
N GLN A 78 -10.71 18.18 -6.74
CA GLN A 78 -11.91 18.98 -6.50
C GLN A 78 -12.72 19.27 -7.75
N THR A 79 -12.08 19.20 -8.92
CA THR A 79 -12.71 19.62 -10.19
C THR A 79 -13.41 18.48 -10.93
N ASP A 80 -13.12 17.24 -10.58
CA ASP A 80 -13.79 16.07 -11.13
C ASP A 80 -13.98 15.05 -10.00
N ASP A 81 -14.85 14.07 -10.23
CA ASP A 81 -15.10 13.02 -9.22
C ASP A 81 -14.01 11.94 -9.28
N SER A 82 -12.79 12.33 -8.97
CA SER A 82 -11.64 11.43 -9.01
C SER A 82 -10.73 11.60 -7.82
N CYS A 83 -9.90 10.59 -7.57
CA CYS A 83 -8.83 10.70 -6.59
C CYS A 83 -7.59 9.97 -7.09
N GLU A 84 -6.45 10.35 -6.53
CA GLU A 84 -5.16 9.72 -6.80
C GLU A 84 -4.66 9.08 -5.52
N ILE A 85 -4.30 7.80 -5.59
CA ILE A 85 -3.76 7.08 -4.45
C ILE A 85 -2.35 6.62 -4.80
N THR A 86 -1.39 7.04 -4.00
CA THR A 86 0.01 6.61 -4.15
C THR A 86 0.30 5.50 -3.15
N LEU A 87 0.86 4.40 -3.63
CA LEU A 87 1.38 3.35 -2.77
C LEU A 87 2.78 3.78 -2.34
N LEU A 88 2.93 4.17 -1.07
CA LEU A 88 4.18 4.77 -0.58
C LEU A 88 5.24 3.72 -0.27
N THR A 89 4.85 2.63 0.39
CA THR A 89 5.76 1.54 0.71
C THR A 89 4.96 0.28 1.01
N ILE A 90 5.66 -0.85 0.99
CA ILE A 90 5.13 -2.15 1.37
C ILE A 90 6.16 -2.82 2.29
N TYR A 91 5.70 -3.53 3.31
CA TYR A 91 6.58 -4.31 4.15
C TYR A 91 5.93 -5.62 4.57
N ASP A 92 6.78 -6.61 4.84
CA ASP A 92 6.40 -7.91 5.38
C ASP A 92 6.30 -7.77 6.89
N LYS A 93 5.12 -8.06 7.45
CA LYS A 93 4.89 -7.95 8.89
C LYS A 93 5.81 -8.85 9.70
N SER A 94 6.32 -9.94 9.11
CA SER A 94 7.26 -10.84 9.78
C SER A 94 8.66 -10.24 9.90
N GLU A 95 9.02 -9.32 9.00
CA GLU A 95 10.35 -8.70 9.01
C GLU A 95 10.41 -7.48 9.91
N ILE A 96 9.36 -6.63 9.84
CA ILE A 96 9.25 -5.45 10.69
C ILE A 96 7.80 -5.34 11.16
N GLN A 97 7.62 -4.88 12.39
CA GLN A 97 6.29 -4.76 12.97
C GLN A 97 5.52 -3.58 12.40
N SER A 98 6.19 -2.47 12.21
CA SER A 98 5.61 -1.29 11.57
C SER A 98 6.70 -0.35 11.09
N VAL A 99 6.35 0.58 10.19
CA VAL A 99 7.23 1.68 9.80
C VAL A 99 6.84 2.91 10.62
N SER A 100 7.83 3.75 10.93
CA SER A 100 7.60 4.94 11.76
C SER A 100 6.83 6.02 11.00
N ASN A 101 6.09 6.85 11.74
CA ASN A 101 5.42 8.00 11.16
C ASN A 101 6.42 8.97 10.53
N ASN A 102 7.61 9.13 11.13
CA ASN A 102 8.65 9.98 10.57
C ASN A 102 9.13 9.48 9.21
N PHE A 103 9.27 8.16 9.05
CA PHE A 103 9.64 7.59 7.76
C PHE A 103 8.54 7.85 6.72
N ILE A 104 7.28 7.67 7.10
CA ILE A 104 6.14 7.94 6.20
C ILE A 104 6.14 9.42 5.78
N LYS A 105 6.34 10.34 6.71
CA LYS A 105 6.42 11.76 6.41
C LYS A 105 7.57 12.09 5.47
N TYR A 106 8.70 11.41 5.65
CA TYR A 106 9.82 11.53 4.71
C TYR A 106 9.41 11.10 3.31
N LEU A 107 8.72 9.96 3.17
CA LEU A 107 8.24 9.49 1.85
C LEU A 107 7.29 10.50 1.22
N LEU A 108 6.39 11.09 2.01
CA LEU A 108 5.48 12.13 1.52
C LEU A 108 6.23 13.35 0.99
N SER A 109 7.33 13.71 1.65
CA SER A 109 8.14 14.87 1.23
C SER A 109 8.85 14.63 -0.09
N GLN A 110 8.96 13.39 -0.56
CA GLN A 110 9.60 13.04 -1.82
C GLN A 110 8.64 13.03 -3.01
N LEU A 111 7.35 13.25 -2.77
CA LEU A 111 6.33 13.27 -3.84
C LEU A 111 6.32 14.57 -4.63
#